data_47369a5fc5393b2e0f1915c921b1fe00
#
_entry.id   47369a5fc5393b2e0f1915c921b1fe00
#
_cell.length_a   1.000
_cell.length_b   1.000
_cell.length_c   1.000
_cell.angle_alpha   90.00
_cell.angle_beta   90.00
_cell.angle_gamma   90.00
#
_symmetry.space_group_name_H-M   'P 1'
#
loop_
_entity.id
_entity.type
_entity.pdbx_description
1 polymer ?
#
loop_
_entity_poly.entity_id
_entity_poly.type
_entity_poly.pdbx_seq_one_letter_code
_entity_poly.pdbx_strand_id
1 'polypeptide(L)'
;MRVDLRPVTLDDISILRTWDSEPDRDEWAGTDGPWEWEAEIPIDEPWKTMWIAERGGLAIGFVQLLETSLDETNYWGEDAEKGTWAIDLWIGDPVHRGGGIGSQIMSRAIEILDECGASRVLVDPLIANRRAHAFYEACGFAPIGERSFGADRCLVFERRLDQ
;
A
#
# COMPACT_ATOMS: atom_id res chain seq x y z
N MET A 1 -15.59 10.42 -11.74
CA MET A 1 -15.17 9.16 -12.37
C MET A 1 -14.70 8.17 -11.32
N ARG A 2 -14.99 6.92 -11.56
CA ARG A 2 -14.62 5.82 -10.69
C ARG A 2 -13.13 5.49 -10.80
N VAL A 3 -12.52 5.12 -9.69
CA VAL A 3 -11.15 4.58 -9.65
C VAL A 3 -11.24 3.06 -9.82
N ASP A 4 -10.42 2.51 -10.68
CA ASP A 4 -10.28 1.07 -10.87
C ASP A 4 -8.83 0.65 -10.66
N LEU A 5 -8.62 -0.61 -10.27
CA LEU A 5 -7.30 -1.22 -10.13
C LEU A 5 -7.07 -2.22 -11.26
N ARG A 6 -5.89 -2.15 -11.87
CA ARG A 6 -5.44 -3.15 -12.84
C ARG A 6 -4.06 -3.67 -12.45
N PRO A 7 -3.72 -4.91 -12.82
CA PRO A 7 -2.37 -5.42 -12.54
C PRO A 7 -1.28 -4.53 -13.14
N VAL A 8 -0.18 -4.39 -12.40
CA VAL A 8 1.02 -3.71 -12.90
C VAL A 8 1.66 -4.56 -14.00
N THR A 9 2.19 -3.91 -15.03
CA THR A 9 2.97 -4.55 -16.09
C THR A 9 4.32 -3.88 -16.23
N LEU A 10 5.22 -4.48 -17.01
CA LEU A 10 6.54 -3.90 -17.28
C LEU A 10 6.45 -2.53 -17.97
N ASP A 11 5.37 -2.27 -18.69
CA ASP A 11 5.13 -0.97 -19.32
C ASP A 11 4.91 0.16 -18.30
N ASP A 12 4.61 -0.17 -17.05
CA ASP A 12 4.39 0.82 -15.99
C ASP A 12 5.68 1.30 -15.33
N ILE A 13 6.82 0.68 -15.61
CA ILE A 13 8.09 1.02 -14.95
C ILE A 13 8.42 2.50 -15.06
N SER A 14 8.19 3.09 -16.23
CA SER A 14 8.48 4.51 -16.45
C SER A 14 7.72 5.42 -15.49
N ILE A 15 6.41 5.21 -15.34
CA ILE A 15 5.58 6.03 -14.44
C ILE A 15 5.91 5.75 -12.97
N LEU A 16 6.16 4.49 -12.63
CA LEU A 16 6.53 4.10 -11.26
C LEU A 16 7.85 4.74 -10.82
N ARG A 17 8.84 4.78 -11.70
CA ARG A 17 10.10 5.49 -11.44
C ARG A 17 9.90 6.99 -11.27
N THR A 18 9.04 7.58 -12.07
CA THR A 18 8.69 9.00 -11.94
C THR A 18 8.12 9.27 -10.55
N TRP A 19 7.20 8.43 -10.09
CA TRP A 19 6.58 8.58 -8.76
C TRP A 19 7.59 8.36 -7.63
N ASP A 20 8.52 7.41 -7.78
CA ASP A 20 9.59 7.19 -6.80
C ASP A 20 10.58 8.36 -6.72
N SER A 21 10.58 9.23 -7.70
CA SER A 21 11.49 10.40 -7.78
C SER A 21 10.83 11.69 -7.28
N GLU A 22 9.59 11.64 -6.81
CA GLU A 22 8.90 12.82 -6.31
C GLU A 22 9.62 13.41 -5.09
N PRO A 23 9.72 14.76 -4.99
CA PRO A 23 10.47 15.40 -3.91
C PRO A 23 9.95 15.10 -2.50
N ASP A 24 8.67 14.77 -2.36
CA ASP A 24 8.05 14.47 -1.06
C ASP A 24 8.11 12.98 -0.69
N ARG A 25 8.80 12.17 -1.49
CA ARG A 25 8.86 10.71 -1.28
C ARG A 25 9.29 10.33 0.14
N ASP A 26 10.29 11.01 0.68
CA ASP A 26 10.82 10.69 2.01
C ASP A 26 9.79 10.90 3.13
N GLU A 27 8.77 11.73 2.91
CA GLU A 27 7.71 11.97 3.87
C GLU A 27 6.83 10.74 4.09
N TRP A 28 6.73 9.88 3.09
CA TRP A 28 5.90 8.66 3.16
C TRP A 28 6.70 7.36 3.08
N ALA A 29 7.86 7.36 2.46
CA ALA A 29 8.71 6.17 2.32
C ALA A 29 9.83 6.09 3.38
N GLY A 30 10.14 7.19 4.06
CA GLY A 30 11.19 7.24 5.07
C GLY A 30 12.57 6.98 4.47
N THR A 31 13.29 6.01 5.06
CA THR A 31 14.64 5.64 4.60
C THR A 31 14.65 4.57 3.51
N ASP A 32 13.49 4.08 3.11
CA ASP A 32 13.39 3.12 2.01
C ASP A 32 13.87 3.77 0.71
N GLY A 33 14.79 3.10 0.02
CA GLY A 33 15.24 3.54 -1.30
C GLY A 33 14.17 3.33 -2.36
N PRO A 34 14.42 3.83 -3.59
CA PRO A 34 13.55 3.53 -4.73
C PRO A 34 13.43 2.02 -4.95
N TRP A 35 12.25 1.59 -5.38
CA TRP A 35 12.00 0.16 -5.62
C TRP A 35 12.72 -0.32 -6.88
N GLU A 36 13.15 -1.58 -6.83
CA GLU A 36 13.77 -2.27 -7.97
C GLU A 36 12.68 -2.85 -8.88
N TRP A 37 11.99 -1.98 -9.61
CA TRP A 37 10.79 -2.34 -10.37
C TRP A 37 11.00 -3.49 -11.36
N GLU A 38 12.14 -3.55 -12.03
CA GLU A 38 12.46 -4.63 -12.96
C GLU A 38 12.56 -6.00 -12.29
N ALA A 39 12.93 -6.02 -11.01
CA ALA A 39 13.00 -7.24 -10.22
C ALA A 39 11.65 -7.54 -9.53
N GLU A 40 10.92 -6.52 -9.11
CA GLU A 40 9.69 -6.67 -8.34
C GLU A 40 8.48 -7.08 -9.20
N ILE A 41 8.30 -6.44 -10.36
CA ILE A 41 7.11 -6.66 -11.20
C ILE A 41 7.00 -8.10 -11.72
N PRO A 42 8.08 -8.79 -12.15
CA PRO A 42 7.98 -10.15 -12.64
C PRO A 42 7.62 -11.20 -11.59
N ILE A 43 7.59 -10.83 -10.30
CA ILE A 43 7.22 -11.78 -9.25
C ILE A 43 5.71 -12.01 -9.34
N ASP A 44 5.34 -13.21 -9.80
CA ASP A 44 3.94 -13.63 -9.96
C ASP A 44 3.60 -14.65 -8.87
N GLU A 45 3.38 -14.13 -7.66
CA GLU A 45 3.04 -14.95 -6.50
C GLU A 45 1.65 -14.57 -5.98
N PRO A 46 0.78 -15.53 -5.66
CA PRO A 46 -0.58 -15.20 -5.17
C PRO A 46 -0.62 -14.38 -3.89
N TRP A 47 0.44 -14.46 -3.09
CA TRP A 47 0.55 -13.74 -1.82
C TRP A 47 1.07 -12.32 -1.95
N LYS A 48 1.51 -11.92 -3.14
CA LYS A 48 2.05 -10.58 -3.41
C LYS A 48 1.58 -10.11 -4.78
N THR A 49 0.72 -9.11 -4.80
CA THR A 49 0.17 -8.55 -6.03
C THR A 49 0.35 -7.04 -6.07
N MET A 50 0.59 -6.52 -7.26
CA MET A 50 0.79 -5.10 -7.49
C MET A 50 -0.23 -4.58 -8.49
N TRP A 51 -0.75 -3.40 -8.22
CA TRP A 51 -1.85 -2.79 -8.97
C TRP A 51 -1.56 -1.34 -9.29
N ILE A 52 -1.97 -0.92 -10.48
CA ILE A 52 -2.05 0.49 -10.84
C ILE A 52 -3.48 0.95 -10.62
N ALA A 53 -3.64 2.05 -9.89
CA ALA A 53 -4.93 2.73 -9.79
C ALA A 53 -5.09 3.67 -10.97
N GLU A 54 -6.21 3.56 -11.65
CA GLU A 54 -6.55 4.39 -12.81
C GLU A 54 -7.88 5.11 -12.60
N ARG A 55 -7.97 6.30 -13.18
CA ARG A 55 -9.22 7.04 -13.28
C ARG A 55 -9.34 7.61 -14.69
N GLY A 56 -10.36 7.15 -15.42
CA GLY A 56 -10.54 7.56 -16.82
C GLY A 56 -9.36 7.15 -17.72
N GLY A 57 -8.74 6.00 -17.46
CA GLY A 57 -7.59 5.52 -18.22
C GLY A 57 -6.26 6.15 -17.86
N LEU A 58 -6.24 7.10 -16.89
CA LEU A 58 -5.02 7.75 -16.42
C LEU A 58 -4.52 7.06 -15.16
N ALA A 59 -3.27 6.60 -15.17
CA ALA A 59 -2.61 6.06 -13.99
C ALA A 59 -2.43 7.15 -12.93
N ILE A 60 -2.93 6.92 -11.72
CA ILE A 60 -2.92 7.90 -10.64
C ILE A 60 -2.30 7.39 -9.35
N GLY A 61 -2.11 6.10 -9.18
CA GLY A 61 -1.54 5.56 -7.96
C GLY A 61 -1.12 4.12 -8.08
N PHE A 62 -0.55 3.63 -7.00
CA PHE A 62 0.00 2.28 -6.89
C PHE A 62 -0.49 1.61 -5.60
N VAL A 63 -0.73 0.30 -5.68
CA VAL A 63 -1.09 -0.52 -4.54
C VAL A 63 -0.31 -1.82 -4.60
N GLN A 64 0.28 -2.23 -3.47
CA GLN A 64 0.78 -3.58 -3.28
C GLN A 64 -0.02 -4.25 -2.18
N LEU A 65 -0.44 -5.46 -2.42
CA LEU A 65 -1.12 -6.33 -1.44
C LEU A 65 -0.23 -7.52 -1.16
N LEU A 66 0.02 -7.80 0.13
CA LEU A 66 0.97 -8.83 0.54
C LEU A 66 0.39 -9.63 1.70
N GLU A 67 0.31 -10.95 1.56
CA GLU A 67 -0.08 -11.83 2.66
C GLU A 67 1.14 -12.06 3.56
N THR A 68 1.05 -11.57 4.79
CA THR A 68 2.20 -11.40 5.68
C THR A 68 2.88 -12.70 6.07
N SER A 69 2.13 -13.78 6.21
CA SER A 69 2.68 -15.08 6.64
C SER A 69 3.56 -15.74 5.58
N LEU A 70 3.44 -15.31 4.33
CA LEU A 70 4.20 -15.86 3.20
C LEU A 70 5.37 -14.96 2.78
N ASP A 71 5.53 -13.82 3.45
CA ASP A 71 6.64 -12.92 3.20
C ASP A 71 7.93 -13.48 3.82
N GLU A 72 8.87 -13.87 2.96
CA GLU A 72 10.14 -14.47 3.37
C GLU A 72 11.06 -13.50 4.12
N THR A 73 10.84 -12.19 3.99
CA THR A 73 11.63 -11.17 4.69
C THR A 73 11.31 -11.09 6.18
N ASN A 74 10.21 -11.70 6.60
CA ASN A 74 9.71 -11.63 7.97
C ASN A 74 9.52 -10.19 8.49
N TYR A 75 9.16 -9.29 7.60
CA TYR A 75 8.99 -7.87 7.91
C TYR A 75 8.01 -7.63 9.06
N TRP A 76 6.88 -8.35 9.06
CA TRP A 76 5.81 -8.17 10.05
C TRP A 76 6.02 -8.96 11.35
N GLY A 77 7.00 -9.84 11.41
CA GLY A 77 7.36 -10.56 12.63
C GLY A 77 6.16 -11.27 13.27
N GLU A 78 5.87 -10.95 14.52
CA GLU A 78 4.79 -11.59 15.29
C GLU A 78 3.38 -11.28 14.75
N ASP A 79 3.20 -10.22 13.96
CA ASP A 79 1.92 -9.91 13.33
C ASP A 79 1.68 -10.69 12.04
N ALA A 80 2.68 -11.43 11.56
CA ALA A 80 2.55 -12.24 10.36
C ALA A 80 1.74 -13.50 10.65
N GLU A 81 0.45 -13.43 10.31
CA GLU A 81 -0.49 -14.55 10.47
C GLU A 81 -1.17 -14.85 9.15
N LYS A 82 -1.54 -16.11 8.93
CA LYS A 82 -2.35 -16.49 7.77
C LYS A 82 -3.67 -15.69 7.78
N GLY A 83 -3.99 -15.07 6.66
CA GLY A 83 -5.17 -14.21 6.55
C GLY A 83 -4.92 -12.76 6.93
N THR A 84 -3.72 -12.43 7.42
CA THR A 84 -3.30 -11.05 7.65
C THR A 84 -2.54 -10.55 6.44
N TRP A 85 -3.05 -9.48 5.83
CA TRP A 85 -2.47 -8.85 4.65
C TRP A 85 -1.98 -7.45 4.98
N ALA A 86 -0.95 -7.01 4.28
CA ALA A 86 -0.45 -5.66 4.37
C ALA A 86 -0.71 -4.92 3.06
N ILE A 87 -0.97 -3.62 3.16
CA ILE A 87 -1.15 -2.74 2.00
C ILE A 87 -0.07 -1.69 1.99
N ASP A 88 0.59 -1.55 0.84
CA ASP A 88 1.34 -0.36 0.48
C ASP A 88 0.52 0.40 -0.56
N LEU A 89 0.26 1.68 -0.31
CA LEU A 89 -0.60 2.48 -1.17
C LEU A 89 -0.07 3.89 -1.27
N TRP A 90 0.08 4.41 -2.49
CA TRP A 90 0.34 5.83 -2.66
C TRP A 90 -0.29 6.38 -3.95
N ILE A 91 -0.54 7.68 -3.92
CA ILE A 91 -0.95 8.46 -5.08
C ILE A 91 0.33 8.99 -5.73
N GLY A 92 0.49 8.72 -7.02
CA GLY A 92 1.73 9.03 -7.71
C GLY A 92 2.00 10.52 -7.85
N ASP A 93 1.10 11.23 -8.49
CA ASP A 93 1.24 12.68 -8.71
C ASP A 93 0.50 13.43 -7.60
N PRO A 94 1.17 14.36 -6.87
CA PRO A 94 0.52 15.16 -5.83
C PRO A 94 -0.75 15.89 -6.27
N VAL A 95 -0.88 16.22 -7.55
CA VAL A 95 -2.07 16.90 -8.09
C VAL A 95 -3.34 16.06 -7.90
N HIS A 96 -3.22 14.75 -7.82
CA HIS A 96 -4.35 13.84 -7.64
C HIS A 96 -4.69 13.59 -6.16
N ARG A 97 -3.96 14.18 -5.23
CA ARG A 97 -4.21 14.02 -3.80
C ARG A 97 -5.42 14.85 -3.36
N GLY A 98 -6.14 14.32 -2.38
CA GLY A 98 -7.39 14.91 -1.93
C GLY A 98 -8.57 14.46 -2.78
N GLY A 99 -9.74 15.05 -2.56
CA GLY A 99 -10.94 14.74 -3.31
C GLY A 99 -11.47 13.31 -3.19
N GLY A 100 -11.00 12.56 -2.18
CA GLY A 100 -11.49 11.19 -1.93
C GLY A 100 -10.87 10.10 -2.80
N ILE A 101 -9.86 10.42 -3.61
CA ILE A 101 -9.20 9.43 -4.50
C ILE A 101 -8.55 8.31 -3.69
N GLY A 102 -7.81 8.64 -2.65
CA GLY A 102 -7.19 7.65 -1.77
C GLY A 102 -8.20 6.70 -1.17
N SER A 103 -9.33 7.20 -0.70
CA SER A 103 -10.41 6.39 -0.15
C SER A 103 -11.02 5.44 -1.18
N GLN A 104 -11.14 5.89 -2.44
CA GLN A 104 -11.62 5.02 -3.53
C GLN A 104 -10.62 3.92 -3.84
N ILE A 105 -9.32 4.23 -3.86
CA ILE A 105 -8.26 3.22 -4.05
C ILE A 105 -8.33 2.20 -2.91
N MET A 106 -8.43 2.66 -1.66
CA MET A 106 -8.51 1.78 -0.50
C MET A 106 -9.74 0.87 -0.59
N SER A 107 -10.91 1.39 -0.96
CA SER A 107 -12.12 0.58 -1.12
C SER A 107 -11.92 -0.54 -2.12
N ARG A 108 -11.26 -0.27 -3.25
CA ARG A 108 -10.96 -1.30 -4.25
C ARG A 108 -9.99 -2.34 -3.72
N ALA A 109 -8.94 -1.91 -3.02
CA ALA A 109 -7.98 -2.82 -2.41
C ALA A 109 -8.66 -3.74 -1.40
N ILE A 110 -9.54 -3.21 -0.55
CA ILE A 110 -10.28 -4.00 0.43
C ILE A 110 -11.21 -5.01 -0.26
N GLU A 111 -11.88 -4.64 -1.35
CA GLU A 111 -12.70 -5.58 -2.13
C GLU A 111 -11.87 -6.78 -2.60
N ILE A 112 -10.68 -6.53 -3.13
CA ILE A 112 -9.77 -7.60 -3.58
C ILE A 112 -9.36 -8.48 -2.40
N LEU A 113 -9.00 -7.87 -1.28
CA LEU A 113 -8.57 -8.62 -0.09
C LEU A 113 -9.71 -9.45 0.49
N ASP A 114 -10.91 -8.94 0.49
CA ASP A 114 -12.09 -9.68 0.96
C ASP A 114 -12.33 -10.92 0.09
N GLU A 115 -12.21 -10.77 -1.22
CA GLU A 115 -12.29 -11.89 -2.17
C GLU A 115 -11.17 -12.93 -1.96
N CYS A 116 -9.99 -12.49 -1.49
CA CYS A 116 -8.88 -13.38 -1.14
C CYS A 116 -9.07 -14.08 0.21
N GLY A 117 -10.12 -13.77 0.96
CA GLY A 117 -10.36 -14.35 2.28
C GLY A 117 -9.55 -13.70 3.39
N ALA A 118 -9.05 -12.48 3.18
CA ALA A 118 -8.33 -11.75 4.22
C ALA A 118 -9.23 -11.49 5.43
N SER A 119 -8.68 -11.68 6.63
CA SER A 119 -9.39 -11.41 7.88
C SER A 119 -8.91 -10.16 8.60
N ARG A 120 -7.70 -9.70 8.25
CA ARG A 120 -7.05 -8.56 8.90
C ARG A 120 -6.13 -7.87 7.91
N VAL A 121 -6.11 -6.55 7.96
CA VAL A 121 -5.26 -5.73 7.09
C VAL A 121 -4.41 -4.80 7.93
N LEU A 122 -3.13 -4.72 7.63
CA LEU A 122 -2.15 -3.88 8.31
C LEU A 122 -1.60 -2.81 7.38
N VAL A 123 -1.33 -1.64 7.95
CA VAL A 123 -0.57 -0.56 7.31
C VAL A 123 0.40 0.03 8.33
N ASP A 124 1.52 0.58 7.87
CA ASP A 124 2.60 1.04 8.73
C ASP A 124 3.14 2.41 8.34
N PRO A 125 2.30 3.45 8.32
CA PRO A 125 2.80 4.79 8.01
C PRO A 125 3.85 5.26 9.03
N LEU A 126 4.78 6.09 8.58
CA LEU A 126 5.74 6.74 9.46
C LEU A 126 5.01 7.52 10.56
N ILE A 127 5.57 7.52 11.78
CA ILE A 127 4.99 8.29 12.90
C ILE A 127 4.82 9.76 12.52
N ALA A 128 5.76 10.32 11.78
CA ALA A 128 5.71 11.72 11.36
C ALA A 128 4.65 12.02 10.29
N ASN A 129 4.16 10.98 9.60
CA ASN A 129 3.20 11.15 8.51
C ASN A 129 1.75 11.21 9.03
N ARG A 130 1.39 12.33 9.66
CA ARG A 130 0.08 12.50 10.27
C ARG A 130 -1.08 12.51 9.28
N ARG A 131 -0.83 12.90 8.03
CA ARG A 131 -1.85 12.86 6.97
C ARG A 131 -2.27 11.42 6.70
N ALA A 132 -1.30 10.50 6.67
CA ALA A 132 -1.60 9.08 6.50
C ALA A 132 -2.38 8.54 7.70
N HIS A 133 -2.05 8.93 8.92
CA HIS A 133 -2.79 8.51 10.11
C HIS A 133 -4.27 8.88 9.99
N ALA A 134 -4.57 10.13 9.67
CA ALA A 134 -5.94 10.60 9.50
C ALA A 134 -6.64 9.87 8.34
N PHE A 135 -5.94 9.62 7.25
CA PHE A 135 -6.45 8.88 6.10
C PHE A 135 -6.85 7.45 6.49
N TYR A 136 -5.95 6.73 7.17
CA TYR A 136 -6.24 5.35 7.56
C TYR A 136 -7.37 5.26 8.59
N GLU A 137 -7.43 6.18 9.53
CA GLU A 137 -8.55 6.26 10.47
C GLU A 137 -9.87 6.46 9.73
N ALA A 138 -9.90 7.37 8.75
CA ALA A 138 -11.08 7.61 7.92
C ALA A 138 -11.47 6.37 7.09
N CYS A 139 -10.51 5.50 6.78
CA CYS A 139 -10.75 4.23 6.08
C CYS A 139 -11.12 3.06 7.02
N GLY A 140 -11.32 3.32 8.29
CA GLY A 140 -11.75 2.30 9.25
C GLY A 140 -10.63 1.52 9.92
N PHE A 141 -9.40 2.00 9.83
CA PHE A 141 -8.25 1.43 10.53
C PHE A 141 -8.12 2.04 11.93
N ALA A 142 -7.58 1.28 12.86
CA ALA A 142 -7.27 1.74 14.21
C ALA A 142 -5.79 1.49 14.55
N PRO A 143 -5.12 2.42 15.24
CA PRO A 143 -3.73 2.23 15.63
C PRO A 143 -3.59 1.11 16.66
N ILE A 144 -2.56 0.28 16.51
CA ILE A 144 -2.26 -0.82 17.44
C ILE A 144 -0.91 -0.69 18.13
N GLY A 145 -0.06 0.21 17.70
CA GLY A 145 1.21 0.47 18.37
C GLY A 145 2.31 0.95 17.45
N GLU A 146 3.35 1.48 18.05
CA GLU A 146 4.54 1.93 17.35
C GLU A 146 5.50 0.78 17.13
N ARG A 147 6.19 0.79 15.99
CA ARG A 147 7.25 -0.16 15.66
C ARG A 147 8.37 0.49 14.90
N SER A 148 9.57 -0.08 15.08
CA SER A 148 10.72 0.30 14.27
C SER A 148 10.94 -0.74 13.18
N PHE A 149 11.03 -0.26 11.93
CA PHE A 149 11.41 -1.08 10.78
C PHE A 149 12.72 -0.50 10.24
N GLY A 150 13.84 -1.16 10.57
CA GLY A 150 15.14 -0.56 10.30
C GLY A 150 15.32 0.77 11.04
N ALA A 151 15.65 1.83 10.31
CA ALA A 151 15.81 3.18 10.86
C ALA A 151 14.48 3.95 10.98
N ASP A 152 13.40 3.41 10.43
CA ASP A 152 12.11 4.09 10.40
C ASP A 152 11.26 3.73 11.61
N ARG A 153 10.64 4.75 12.22
CA ARG A 153 9.64 4.55 13.25
C ARG A 153 8.26 4.73 12.65
N CYS A 154 7.44 3.71 12.82
CA CYS A 154 6.11 3.64 12.23
C CYS A 154 5.04 3.48 13.30
N LEU A 155 3.83 3.95 12.98
CA LEU A 155 2.64 3.64 13.73
C LEU A 155 1.85 2.60 12.92
N VAL A 156 1.67 1.42 13.47
CA VAL A 156 0.94 0.34 12.80
C VAL A 156 -0.55 0.50 13.06
N PHE A 157 -1.34 0.41 11.99
CA PHE A 157 -2.79 0.42 12.05
C PHE A 157 -3.32 -0.92 11.54
N GLU A 158 -4.46 -1.33 12.07
CA GLU A 158 -5.15 -2.52 11.59
C GLU A 158 -6.61 -2.23 11.25
N ARG A 159 -7.13 -2.98 10.30
CA ARG A 159 -8.55 -3.09 10.03
C ARG A 159 -8.91 -4.57 9.94
N ARG A 160 -9.90 -5.00 10.70
CA ARG A 160 -10.42 -6.35 10.60
C ARG A 160 -11.53 -6.38 9.57
N LEU A 161 -11.54 -7.44 8.76
CA LEU A 161 -12.57 -7.64 7.77
C LEU A 161 -13.56 -8.68 8.32
N ASP A 162 -14.84 -8.31 8.27
CA ASP A 162 -15.89 -9.24 8.64
C ASP A 162 -16.05 -10.30 7.54
N GLN A 163 -15.98 -11.54 7.95
CA GLN A 163 -16.09 -12.69 7.06
C GLN A 163 -17.46 -13.34 7.21
#